data_bf2b4c8f736c1433b2162190c39f5aa8
#
_entry.id   bf2b4c8f736c1433b2162190c39f5aa8
#
_cell.length_a   1.000
_cell.length_b   1.000
_cell.length_c   1.000
_cell.angle_alpha   90.00
_cell.angle_beta   90.00
_cell.angle_gamma   90.00
#
_symmetry.space_group_name_H-M   'P 1'
#
loop_
_entity.id
_entity.type
_entity.pdbx_description
1 polymer ?
#
loop_
_entity_poly.entity_id
_entity_poly.type
_entity_poly.pdbx_seq_one_letter_code
_entity_poly.pdbx_strand_id
1 'polypeptide(L)'
;MKEKILQLKKEKNAVILAHYYAPAEAQEVADYVGDSFYLAKIAKKSTADIIVFCGVSFMGESAKILNPDKKVLMPDLTADCPMAHMVKPGQIQKMREKYEDLAVVCYINSTAELKCQSDVCVTSSNAIKIVRASPNKNIFFIPDRILGRYVASQVPEKNIIINDGCCPIHASITVEQLKKVKAEHPNAPILIHPECEPELLEISDYIGSTAELIDYVADSPLDEFMICTEDGVDYKLITDNPEKKFYYPNPHPCCAAYSA
;
A
#
# COMPACT_ATOMS: atom_id res chain seq x y z
N MET A 1 -19.32 21.46 6.81
CA MET A 1 -17.86 21.36 6.68
C MET A 1 -17.45 21.08 5.23
N LYS A 2 -18.00 20.07 4.58
CA LYS A 2 -17.73 19.66 3.18
C LYS A 2 -17.74 20.83 2.18
N GLU A 3 -18.81 21.64 2.16
CA GLU A 3 -18.93 22.81 1.26
C GLU A 3 -17.78 23.81 1.42
N LYS A 4 -17.37 24.08 2.68
CA LYS A 4 -16.25 24.99 2.96
C LYS A 4 -14.91 24.43 2.45
N ILE A 5 -14.69 23.12 2.57
CA ILE A 5 -13.49 22.44 2.02
C ILE A 5 -13.48 22.58 0.51
N LEU A 6 -14.60 22.30 -0.17
CA LEU A 6 -14.72 22.39 -1.62
C LEU A 6 -14.55 23.84 -2.14
N GLN A 7 -15.03 24.83 -1.38
CA GLN A 7 -14.80 26.23 -1.67
C GLN A 7 -13.32 26.60 -1.56
N LEU A 8 -12.68 26.29 -0.42
CA LEU A 8 -11.26 26.57 -0.19
C LEU A 8 -10.35 25.89 -1.22
N LYS A 9 -10.68 24.66 -1.62
CA LYS A 9 -9.97 23.92 -2.67
C LYS A 9 -9.93 24.72 -3.98
N LYS A 10 -11.05 25.30 -4.39
CA LYS A 10 -11.13 26.14 -5.61
C LYS A 10 -10.36 27.44 -5.44
N GLU A 11 -10.57 28.15 -4.32
CA GLU A 11 -9.92 29.43 -4.03
C GLU A 11 -8.38 29.32 -3.96
N LYS A 12 -7.87 28.18 -3.51
CA LYS A 12 -6.44 27.94 -3.31
C LYS A 12 -5.77 27.18 -4.45
N ASN A 13 -6.48 26.89 -5.54
CA ASN A 13 -6.00 26.02 -6.61
C ASN A 13 -5.39 24.72 -6.05
N ALA A 14 -6.16 23.99 -5.23
CA ALA A 14 -5.72 22.77 -4.55
C ALA A 14 -6.40 21.53 -5.12
N VAL A 15 -5.68 20.43 -5.11
CA VAL A 15 -6.19 19.06 -5.35
C VAL A 15 -6.14 18.25 -4.06
N ILE A 16 -7.18 17.49 -3.78
CA ILE A 16 -7.25 16.59 -2.62
C ILE A 16 -7.10 15.16 -3.12
N LEU A 17 -6.10 14.47 -2.61
CA LEU A 17 -5.81 13.06 -2.89
C LEU A 17 -6.05 12.26 -1.62
N ALA A 18 -6.81 11.17 -1.67
CA ALA A 18 -7.07 10.30 -0.53
C ALA A 18 -6.67 8.86 -0.83
N HIS A 19 -5.95 8.23 0.08
CA HIS A 19 -5.69 6.80 0.01
C HIS A 19 -6.97 6.01 0.30
N TYR A 20 -7.10 4.79 -0.25
CA TYR A 20 -8.23 3.90 0.02
C TYR A 20 -8.50 3.66 1.51
N TYR A 21 -7.47 3.71 2.36
CA TYR A 21 -7.57 3.50 3.80
C TYR A 21 -7.88 4.78 4.58
N ALA A 22 -7.96 5.95 3.94
CA ALA A 22 -8.36 7.17 4.62
C ALA A 22 -9.85 7.11 5.02
N PRO A 23 -10.26 7.78 6.12
CA PRO A 23 -11.66 7.82 6.54
C PRO A 23 -12.60 8.21 5.41
N ALA A 24 -13.84 7.67 5.45
CA ALA A 24 -14.86 7.91 4.42
C ALA A 24 -15.07 9.39 4.12
N GLU A 25 -15.10 10.23 5.17
CA GLU A 25 -15.29 11.67 5.05
C GLU A 25 -14.16 12.36 4.27
N ALA A 26 -12.93 11.85 4.37
CA ALA A 26 -11.79 12.33 3.60
C ALA A 26 -11.90 11.88 2.13
N GLN A 27 -12.30 10.64 1.89
CA GLN A 27 -12.53 10.12 0.55
C GLN A 27 -13.67 10.86 -0.18
N GLU A 28 -14.74 11.22 0.52
CA GLU A 28 -15.88 11.97 -0.04
C GLU A 28 -15.54 13.38 -0.55
N VAL A 29 -14.52 14.03 -0.01
CA VAL A 29 -14.10 15.38 -0.44
C VAL A 29 -12.90 15.35 -1.39
N ALA A 30 -12.30 14.18 -1.58
CA ALA A 30 -11.16 13.99 -2.45
C ALA A 30 -11.52 14.14 -3.93
N ASP A 31 -10.59 14.63 -4.73
CA ASP A 31 -10.69 14.62 -6.19
C ASP A 31 -10.31 13.27 -6.78
N TYR A 32 -9.40 12.58 -6.10
CA TYR A 32 -8.92 11.25 -6.50
C TYR A 32 -8.74 10.39 -5.26
N VAL A 33 -9.27 9.18 -5.35
CA VAL A 33 -9.08 8.11 -4.34
C VAL A 33 -8.33 6.96 -5.00
N GLY A 34 -7.33 6.42 -4.33
CA GLY A 34 -6.51 5.35 -4.92
C GLY A 34 -5.44 4.81 -3.99
N ASP A 35 -4.63 3.90 -4.54
CA ASP A 35 -3.42 3.41 -3.90
C ASP A 35 -2.25 4.40 -4.00
N SER A 36 -1.15 4.09 -3.31
CA SER A 36 0.05 4.94 -3.30
C SER A 36 0.62 5.21 -4.70
N PHE A 37 0.58 4.22 -5.60
CA PHE A 37 1.14 4.36 -6.95
C PHE A 37 0.26 5.22 -7.85
N TYR A 38 -1.04 4.98 -7.83
CA TYR A 38 -2.01 5.79 -8.57
C TYR A 38 -1.96 7.25 -8.14
N LEU A 39 -2.01 7.51 -6.82
CA LEU A 39 -1.99 8.87 -6.29
C LEU A 39 -0.67 9.58 -6.55
N ALA A 40 0.47 8.89 -6.52
CA ALA A 40 1.76 9.46 -6.92
C ALA A 40 1.76 9.90 -8.40
N LYS A 41 1.17 9.11 -9.30
CA LYS A 41 1.01 9.49 -10.71
C LYS A 41 0.09 10.70 -10.90
N ILE A 42 -1.02 10.76 -10.15
CA ILE A 42 -1.93 11.90 -10.17
C ILE A 42 -1.23 13.16 -9.63
N ALA A 43 -0.55 13.06 -8.48
CA ALA A 43 0.22 14.16 -7.92
C ALA A 43 1.22 14.73 -8.92
N LYS A 44 1.96 13.86 -9.65
CA LYS A 44 2.92 14.25 -10.68
C LYS A 44 2.29 14.98 -11.86
N LYS A 45 1.08 14.58 -12.26
CA LYS A 45 0.35 15.16 -13.41
C LYS A 45 -0.49 16.38 -13.06
N SER A 46 -0.80 16.59 -11.78
CA SER A 46 -1.65 17.68 -11.33
C SER A 46 -1.05 19.04 -11.68
N THR A 47 -1.90 19.98 -12.11
CA THR A 47 -1.55 21.37 -12.35
C THR A 47 -1.86 22.29 -11.15
N ALA A 48 -2.44 21.74 -10.08
CA ALA A 48 -2.72 22.48 -8.85
C ALA A 48 -1.43 22.92 -8.15
N ASP A 49 -1.48 24.10 -7.50
CA ASP A 49 -0.36 24.63 -6.72
C ASP A 49 -0.19 23.96 -5.37
N ILE A 50 -1.31 23.44 -4.84
CA ILE A 50 -1.37 22.77 -3.54
C ILE A 50 -1.92 21.35 -3.71
N ILE A 51 -1.21 20.40 -3.13
CA ILE A 51 -1.67 19.00 -3.00
C ILE A 51 -2.01 18.77 -1.53
N VAL A 52 -3.26 18.47 -1.23
CA VAL A 52 -3.68 17.98 0.09
C VAL A 52 -3.70 16.46 0.02
N PHE A 53 -2.86 15.81 0.81
CA PHE A 53 -2.73 14.36 0.78
C PHE A 53 -3.31 13.74 2.06
N CYS A 54 -4.47 13.09 1.94
CA CYS A 54 -5.10 12.33 3.01
C CYS A 54 -4.57 10.88 2.97
N GLY A 55 -3.65 10.58 3.87
CA GLY A 55 -2.93 9.31 3.97
C GLY A 55 -1.79 9.44 4.98
N VAL A 56 -0.88 8.49 4.99
CA VAL A 56 0.26 8.48 5.93
C VAL A 56 1.46 9.26 5.41
N SER A 57 2.36 9.64 6.31
CA SER A 57 3.49 10.55 6.12
C SER A 57 4.33 10.26 4.86
N PHE A 58 4.72 9.00 4.63
CA PHE A 58 5.56 8.63 3.48
C PHE A 58 4.90 8.92 2.11
N MET A 59 3.57 9.00 2.05
CA MET A 59 2.83 9.34 0.82
C MET A 59 2.93 10.83 0.53
N GLY A 60 2.77 11.68 1.58
CA GLY A 60 2.99 13.12 1.48
C GLY A 60 4.43 13.45 1.08
N GLU A 61 5.41 12.76 1.69
CA GLU A 61 6.83 12.86 1.30
C GLU A 61 7.05 12.49 -0.17
N SER A 62 6.47 11.39 -0.63
CA SER A 62 6.56 10.95 -2.04
C SER A 62 5.94 11.98 -2.98
N ALA A 63 4.77 12.53 -2.64
CA ALA A 63 4.15 13.60 -3.41
C ALA A 63 5.03 14.84 -3.47
N LYS A 64 5.71 15.20 -2.37
CA LYS A 64 6.63 16.34 -2.32
C LYS A 64 7.92 16.10 -3.13
N ILE A 65 8.50 14.91 -3.07
CA ILE A 65 9.68 14.53 -3.88
C ILE A 65 9.36 14.66 -5.37
N LEU A 66 8.19 14.21 -5.79
CA LEU A 66 7.75 14.26 -7.19
C LEU A 66 7.33 15.68 -7.65
N ASN A 67 7.06 16.59 -6.74
CA ASN A 67 6.58 17.93 -6.98
C ASN A 67 7.30 18.96 -6.08
N PRO A 68 8.61 19.19 -6.29
CA PRO A 68 9.41 20.02 -5.38
C PRO A 68 8.93 21.48 -5.29
N ASP A 69 8.30 22.01 -6.34
CA ASP A 69 7.83 23.38 -6.40
C ASP A 69 6.43 23.58 -5.79
N LYS A 70 5.68 22.48 -5.57
CA LYS A 70 4.32 22.55 -5.04
C LYS A 70 4.30 22.51 -3.51
N LYS A 71 3.24 23.07 -2.94
CA LYS A 71 2.94 22.87 -1.52
C LYS A 71 2.20 21.55 -1.34
N VAL A 72 2.76 20.66 -0.53
CA VAL A 72 2.09 19.41 -0.11
C VAL A 72 1.69 19.56 1.35
N LEU A 73 0.42 19.35 1.64
CA LEU A 73 -0.18 19.48 2.96
C LEU A 73 -0.75 18.12 3.36
N MET A 74 -0.56 17.73 4.60
CA MET A 74 -1.21 16.58 5.21
C MET A 74 -2.14 17.08 6.32
N PRO A 75 -3.42 16.63 6.34
CA PRO A 75 -4.39 17.04 7.36
C PRO A 75 -3.97 16.61 8.76
N ASP A 76 -3.35 15.44 8.89
CA ASP A 76 -2.81 14.91 10.14
C ASP A 76 -1.33 14.54 9.94
N LEU A 77 -0.46 15.19 10.72
CA LEU A 77 0.99 14.93 10.73
C LEU A 77 1.36 13.73 11.60
N THR A 78 0.44 13.20 12.40
CA THR A 78 0.66 12.01 13.24
C THR A 78 0.34 10.71 12.49
N ALA A 79 -0.36 10.81 11.36
CA ALA A 79 -0.64 9.68 10.50
C ALA A 79 0.67 9.13 9.88
N ASP A 80 1.17 8.03 10.43
CA ASP A 80 2.45 7.45 10.04
C ASP A 80 2.41 5.92 10.00
N CYS A 81 3.22 5.32 9.14
CA CYS A 81 3.31 3.88 8.98
C CYS A 81 4.50 3.32 9.77
N PRO A 82 4.27 2.47 10.77
CA PRO A 82 5.38 1.89 11.55
C PRO A 82 6.42 1.16 10.70
N MET A 83 5.98 0.50 9.63
CA MET A 83 6.87 -0.23 8.72
C MET A 83 7.88 0.70 8.04
N ALA A 84 7.52 1.97 7.79
CA ALA A 84 8.41 2.93 7.14
C ALA A 84 9.72 3.17 7.91
N HIS A 85 9.76 2.84 9.20
CA HIS A 85 10.90 3.02 10.10
C HIS A 85 11.65 1.71 10.45
N MET A 86 11.33 0.59 9.79
CA MET A 86 11.87 -0.73 10.15
C MET A 86 13.18 -1.10 9.44
N VAL A 87 13.88 -0.15 8.83
CA VAL A 87 15.25 -0.33 8.32
C VAL A 87 16.24 0.27 9.31
N LYS A 88 17.20 -0.52 9.77
CA LYS A 88 18.19 -0.07 10.74
C LYS A 88 19.16 0.95 10.12
N PRO A 89 19.57 2.00 10.86
CA PRO A 89 20.59 2.94 10.39
C PRO A 89 21.86 2.23 9.91
N GLY A 90 22.38 2.64 8.73
CA GLY A 90 23.58 2.07 8.13
C GLY A 90 23.40 0.66 7.53
N GLN A 91 22.20 0.08 7.55
CA GLN A 91 21.99 -1.26 6.99
C GLN A 91 22.17 -1.29 5.47
N ILE A 92 21.66 -0.29 4.76
CA ILE A 92 21.83 -0.17 3.29
C ILE A 92 23.32 -0.11 2.94
N GLN A 93 24.07 0.73 3.65
CA GLN A 93 25.51 0.86 3.42
C GLN A 93 26.25 -0.47 3.62
N LYS A 94 25.96 -1.19 4.72
CA LYS A 94 26.54 -2.53 4.97
C LYS A 94 26.23 -3.54 3.86
N MET A 95 25.03 -3.47 3.29
CA MET A 95 24.65 -4.36 2.19
C MET A 95 25.38 -3.99 0.90
N ARG A 96 25.57 -2.69 0.60
CA ARG A 96 26.37 -2.23 -0.54
C ARG A 96 27.85 -2.62 -0.43
N GLU A 97 28.39 -2.62 0.78
CA GLU A 97 29.78 -3.09 1.04
C GLU A 97 29.93 -4.62 0.87
N LYS A 98 28.86 -5.38 1.16
CA LYS A 98 28.87 -6.84 1.10
C LYS A 98 28.65 -7.41 -0.31
N TYR A 99 27.91 -6.69 -1.16
CA TYR A 99 27.51 -7.16 -2.49
C TYR A 99 27.88 -6.12 -3.54
N GLU A 100 28.82 -6.45 -4.46
CA GLU A 100 29.28 -5.53 -5.50
C GLU A 100 28.18 -5.15 -6.50
N ASP A 101 27.33 -6.12 -6.88
CA ASP A 101 26.20 -5.93 -7.81
C ASP A 101 24.88 -5.92 -7.02
N LEU A 102 24.64 -4.83 -6.26
CA LEU A 102 23.45 -4.67 -5.44
C LEU A 102 22.56 -3.54 -5.93
N ALA A 103 21.28 -3.82 -6.15
CA ALA A 103 20.24 -2.80 -6.19
C ALA A 103 19.42 -2.82 -4.89
N VAL A 104 19.20 -1.66 -4.32
CA VAL A 104 18.30 -1.45 -3.17
C VAL A 104 16.92 -1.11 -3.70
N VAL A 105 16.00 -2.04 -3.57
CA VAL A 105 14.59 -1.88 -3.96
C VAL A 105 13.78 -1.51 -2.74
N CYS A 106 13.26 -0.31 -2.74
CA CYS A 106 12.54 0.27 -1.62
C CYS A 106 11.03 0.19 -1.86
N TYR A 107 10.33 -0.58 -1.05
CA TYR A 107 8.87 -0.49 -1.02
C TYR A 107 8.47 0.91 -0.57
N ILE A 108 7.46 1.50 -1.22
CA ILE A 108 7.07 2.91 -1.06
C ILE A 108 6.74 3.29 0.38
N ASN A 109 6.33 2.30 1.21
CA ASN A 109 6.07 2.44 2.63
C ASN A 109 7.38 2.62 3.42
N SER A 110 8.11 3.66 3.08
CA SER A 110 9.44 4.01 3.61
C SER A 110 9.58 5.53 3.68
N THR A 111 10.41 6.02 4.59
CA THR A 111 10.70 7.44 4.73
C THR A 111 11.41 8.01 3.50
N ALA A 112 11.36 9.33 3.31
CA ALA A 112 12.11 10.02 2.26
C ALA A 112 13.61 9.75 2.36
N GLU A 113 14.16 9.64 3.59
CA GLU A 113 15.56 9.33 3.83
C GLU A 113 15.96 7.95 3.25
N LEU A 114 15.14 6.93 3.47
CA LEU A 114 15.37 5.59 2.91
C LEU A 114 15.25 5.59 1.38
N LYS A 115 14.28 6.32 0.85
CA LYS A 115 14.10 6.48 -0.61
C LYS A 115 15.32 7.12 -1.26
N CYS A 116 15.93 8.13 -0.63
CA CYS A 116 17.16 8.78 -1.12
C CYS A 116 18.38 7.83 -1.16
N GLN A 117 18.40 6.79 -0.34
CA GLN A 117 19.47 5.80 -0.30
C GLN A 117 19.22 4.59 -1.23
N SER A 118 18.05 4.52 -1.86
CA SER A 118 17.59 3.40 -2.66
C SER A 118 17.77 3.68 -4.16
N ASP A 119 17.88 2.61 -4.96
CA ASP A 119 18.05 2.73 -6.41
C ASP A 119 16.69 2.85 -7.12
N VAL A 120 15.65 2.23 -6.56
CA VAL A 120 14.29 2.30 -7.09
C VAL A 120 13.24 2.13 -5.99
N CYS A 121 12.13 2.83 -6.13
CA CYS A 121 10.94 2.65 -5.29
C CYS A 121 9.88 1.83 -6.03
N VAL A 122 9.24 0.93 -5.31
CA VAL A 122 8.18 0.04 -5.82
C VAL A 122 6.94 0.09 -4.95
N THR A 123 5.83 -0.37 -5.49
CA THR A 123 4.60 -0.68 -4.75
C THR A 123 4.26 -2.16 -4.88
N SER A 124 3.32 -2.68 -4.10
CA SER A 124 2.86 -4.08 -4.22
C SER A 124 2.43 -4.43 -5.65
N SER A 125 1.80 -3.49 -6.37
CA SER A 125 1.33 -3.69 -7.75
C SER A 125 2.42 -3.78 -8.81
N ASN A 126 3.64 -3.33 -8.55
CA ASN A 126 4.70 -3.27 -9.57
C ASN A 126 6.05 -3.88 -9.16
N ALA A 127 6.19 -4.32 -7.91
CA ALA A 127 7.45 -4.81 -7.36
C ALA A 127 8.04 -5.98 -8.17
N ILE A 128 7.24 -7.00 -8.49
CA ILE A 128 7.67 -8.16 -9.27
C ILE A 128 8.23 -7.74 -10.63
N LYS A 129 7.50 -6.87 -11.34
CA LYS A 129 7.87 -6.39 -12.67
C LYS A 129 9.19 -5.62 -12.63
N ILE A 130 9.36 -4.72 -11.65
CA ILE A 130 10.55 -3.87 -11.52
C ILE A 130 11.76 -4.71 -11.09
N VAL A 131 11.60 -5.59 -10.10
CA VAL A 131 12.68 -6.47 -9.63
C VAL A 131 13.15 -7.40 -10.75
N ARG A 132 12.22 -7.99 -11.51
CA ARG A 132 12.57 -8.86 -12.66
C ARG A 132 13.34 -8.09 -13.73
N ALA A 133 12.97 -6.85 -14.01
CA ALA A 133 13.61 -6.00 -15.01
C ALA A 133 14.94 -5.38 -14.55
N SER A 134 15.28 -5.44 -13.26
CA SER A 134 16.55 -4.90 -12.75
C SER A 134 17.73 -5.60 -13.42
N PRO A 135 18.79 -4.87 -13.85
CA PRO A 135 20.01 -5.49 -14.36
C PRO A 135 20.79 -6.22 -13.27
N ASN A 136 20.67 -5.81 -12.01
CA ASN A 136 21.39 -6.36 -10.89
C ASN A 136 20.90 -7.76 -10.52
N LYS A 137 21.81 -8.64 -10.15
CA LYS A 137 21.50 -9.98 -9.68
C LYS A 137 21.10 -9.97 -8.21
N ASN A 138 21.79 -9.17 -7.40
CA ASN A 138 21.53 -9.03 -5.98
C ASN A 138 20.56 -7.87 -5.74
N ILE A 139 19.48 -8.14 -5.01
CA ILE A 139 18.45 -7.15 -4.70
C ILE A 139 18.31 -7.10 -3.18
N PHE A 140 18.52 -5.94 -2.58
CA PHE A 140 18.16 -5.72 -1.18
C PHE A 140 16.76 -5.11 -1.13
N PHE A 141 15.77 -5.91 -0.74
CA PHE A 141 14.37 -5.50 -0.66
C PHE A 141 14.06 -4.98 0.75
N ILE A 142 13.60 -3.74 0.83
CA ILE A 142 13.28 -3.04 2.07
C ILE A 142 11.90 -2.36 1.99
N PRO A 143 11.23 -2.07 3.11
CA PRO A 143 11.46 -2.57 4.46
C PRO A 143 10.78 -3.92 4.74
N ASP A 144 9.80 -4.34 3.94
CA ASP A 144 8.86 -5.42 4.20
C ASP A 144 9.44 -6.80 3.85
N ARG A 145 9.54 -7.69 4.89
CA ARG A 145 10.03 -9.06 4.71
C ARG A 145 9.03 -9.95 3.99
N ILE A 146 7.72 -9.72 4.21
CA ILE A 146 6.69 -10.62 3.69
C ILE A 146 6.48 -10.36 2.21
N LEU A 147 6.28 -9.10 1.82
CA LEU A 147 6.28 -8.72 0.41
C LEU A 147 7.58 -9.10 -0.29
N GLY A 148 8.73 -8.92 0.38
CA GLY A 148 10.03 -9.32 -0.15
C GLY A 148 10.13 -10.83 -0.42
N ARG A 149 9.58 -11.68 0.46
CA ARG A 149 9.48 -13.14 0.26
C ARG A 149 8.56 -13.50 -0.90
N TYR A 150 7.41 -12.83 -0.99
CA TYR A 150 6.49 -13.00 -2.11
C TYR A 150 7.17 -12.65 -3.45
N VAL A 151 7.84 -11.50 -3.52
CA VAL A 151 8.62 -11.11 -4.71
C VAL A 151 9.70 -12.13 -5.03
N ALA A 152 10.42 -12.64 -4.02
CA ALA A 152 11.47 -13.65 -4.20
C ALA A 152 10.91 -14.97 -4.78
N SER A 153 9.74 -15.39 -4.36
CA SER A 153 9.08 -16.59 -4.91
C SER A 153 8.68 -16.43 -6.37
N GLN A 154 8.37 -15.19 -6.80
CA GLN A 154 7.97 -14.87 -8.17
C GLN A 154 9.14 -14.55 -9.11
N VAL A 155 10.35 -14.28 -8.58
CA VAL A 155 11.55 -13.91 -9.33
C VAL A 155 12.76 -14.74 -8.87
N PRO A 156 12.70 -16.09 -9.02
CA PRO A 156 13.71 -17.01 -8.47
C PRO A 156 15.09 -16.85 -9.14
N GLU A 157 15.17 -16.18 -10.29
CA GLU A 157 16.42 -15.87 -10.98
C GLU A 157 17.27 -14.79 -10.30
N LYS A 158 16.70 -14.06 -9.33
CA LYS A 158 17.39 -13.02 -8.55
C LYS A 158 17.76 -13.53 -7.16
N ASN A 159 18.85 -13.01 -6.62
CA ASN A 159 19.20 -13.20 -5.21
C ASN A 159 18.60 -12.06 -4.40
N ILE A 160 17.43 -12.28 -3.79
CA ILE A 160 16.72 -11.25 -3.02
C ILE A 160 17.10 -11.37 -1.55
N ILE A 161 17.84 -10.37 -1.07
CA ILE A 161 18.18 -10.19 0.34
C ILE A 161 17.04 -9.38 0.97
N ILE A 162 16.46 -9.90 2.03
CA ILE A 162 15.22 -9.37 2.61
C ILE A 162 15.55 -8.66 3.93
N ASN A 163 15.00 -7.46 4.12
CA ASN A 163 14.99 -6.76 5.41
C ASN A 163 13.99 -7.45 6.37
N ASP A 164 14.13 -7.20 7.68
CA ASP A 164 13.32 -7.88 8.71
C ASP A 164 12.13 -7.02 9.21
N GLY A 165 11.66 -6.07 8.43
CA GLY A 165 10.44 -5.31 8.72
C GLY A 165 9.18 -5.99 8.17
N CYS A 166 8.00 -5.60 8.64
CA CYS A 166 6.72 -6.06 8.08
C CYS A 166 5.58 -5.11 8.45
N CYS A 167 4.49 -5.19 7.70
CA CYS A 167 3.25 -4.54 8.10
C CYS A 167 2.64 -5.29 9.30
N PRO A 168 2.49 -4.65 10.49
CA PRO A 168 1.95 -5.33 11.67
C PRO A 168 0.50 -5.75 11.48
N ILE A 169 -0.26 -5.06 10.62
CA ILE A 169 -1.65 -5.37 10.34
C ILE A 169 -1.77 -6.65 9.53
N HIS A 170 -1.12 -6.72 8.38
CA HIS A 170 -1.14 -7.91 7.54
C HIS A 170 -0.48 -9.13 8.25
N ALA A 171 0.59 -8.91 9.00
CA ALA A 171 1.24 -9.96 9.79
C ALA A 171 0.40 -10.47 10.98
N SER A 172 -0.64 -9.74 11.41
CA SER A 172 -1.54 -10.16 12.49
C SER A 172 -2.65 -11.11 12.02
N ILE A 173 -2.90 -11.21 10.72
CA ILE A 173 -3.90 -12.11 10.15
C ILE A 173 -3.38 -13.55 10.25
N THR A 174 -4.22 -14.47 10.73
CA THR A 174 -3.87 -15.88 10.94
C THR A 174 -4.67 -16.82 10.06
N VAL A 175 -4.09 -17.98 9.76
CA VAL A 175 -4.77 -19.06 9.03
C VAL A 175 -6.05 -19.52 9.76
N GLU A 176 -6.02 -19.52 11.09
CA GLU A 176 -7.18 -19.93 11.90
C GLU A 176 -8.35 -18.96 11.75
N GLN A 177 -8.09 -17.64 11.80
CA GLN A 177 -9.11 -16.62 11.55
C GLN A 177 -9.73 -16.81 10.17
N LEU A 178 -8.90 -17.01 9.15
CA LEU A 178 -9.34 -17.18 7.77
C LEU A 178 -10.20 -18.43 7.57
N LYS A 179 -9.76 -19.57 8.14
CA LYS A 179 -10.51 -20.83 8.11
C LYS A 179 -11.86 -20.73 8.79
N LYS A 180 -11.94 -19.97 9.89
CA LYS A 180 -13.21 -19.73 10.60
C LYS A 180 -14.20 -18.99 9.71
N VAL A 181 -13.79 -17.89 9.11
CA VAL A 181 -14.64 -17.10 8.20
C VAL A 181 -15.02 -17.94 6.96
N LYS A 182 -14.08 -18.71 6.40
CA LYS A 182 -14.33 -19.59 5.26
C LYS A 182 -15.36 -20.70 5.57
N ALA A 183 -15.38 -21.20 6.80
CA ALA A 183 -16.38 -22.18 7.22
C ALA A 183 -17.80 -21.59 7.30
N GLU A 184 -17.92 -20.31 7.66
CA GLU A 184 -19.18 -19.59 7.70
C GLU A 184 -19.64 -19.12 6.27
N HIS A 185 -18.69 -18.85 5.38
CA HIS A 185 -18.91 -18.35 4.01
C HIS A 185 -18.15 -19.19 2.98
N PRO A 186 -18.53 -20.45 2.75
CA PRO A 186 -17.75 -21.41 1.97
C PRO A 186 -17.61 -21.04 0.49
N ASN A 187 -18.52 -20.26 -0.06
CA ASN A 187 -18.51 -19.85 -1.47
C ASN A 187 -17.69 -18.56 -1.72
N ALA A 188 -17.44 -17.75 -0.69
CA ALA A 188 -16.70 -16.52 -0.82
C ALA A 188 -15.21 -16.80 -1.16
N PRO A 189 -14.68 -16.36 -2.32
CA PRO A 189 -13.25 -16.46 -2.61
C PRO A 189 -12.43 -15.61 -1.65
N ILE A 190 -11.23 -16.08 -1.33
CA ILE A 190 -10.26 -15.40 -0.48
C ILE A 190 -9.37 -14.51 -1.34
N LEU A 191 -9.53 -13.21 -1.23
CA LEU A 191 -8.70 -12.20 -1.90
C LEU A 191 -7.73 -11.62 -0.89
N ILE A 192 -6.42 -11.70 -1.18
CA ILE A 192 -5.40 -11.42 -0.17
C ILE A 192 -4.30 -10.48 -0.67
N HIS A 193 -3.83 -9.60 0.21
CA HIS A 193 -2.69 -8.75 -0.07
C HIS A 193 -1.36 -9.50 0.13
N PRO A 194 -0.34 -9.33 -0.74
CA PRO A 194 0.93 -10.05 -0.66
C PRO A 194 1.81 -9.69 0.55
N GLU A 195 1.39 -8.76 1.40
CA GLU A 195 1.99 -8.51 2.73
C GLU A 195 1.50 -9.48 3.81
N CYS A 196 0.58 -10.39 3.51
CA CYS A 196 0.15 -11.45 4.42
C CYS A 196 1.16 -12.60 4.41
N GLU A 197 1.28 -13.32 5.54
CA GLU A 197 2.25 -14.42 5.70
C GLU A 197 2.03 -15.52 4.63
N PRO A 198 3.11 -16.21 4.19
CA PRO A 198 3.07 -17.16 3.07
C PRO A 198 2.00 -18.24 3.20
N GLU A 199 1.75 -18.74 4.42
CA GLU A 199 0.75 -19.77 4.69
C GLU A 199 -0.68 -19.33 4.37
N LEU A 200 -0.94 -18.02 4.42
CA LEU A 200 -2.22 -17.44 4.02
C LEU A 200 -2.31 -17.30 2.50
N LEU A 201 -1.20 -16.95 1.84
CA LEU A 201 -1.13 -16.86 0.39
C LEU A 201 -1.41 -18.21 -0.27
N GLU A 202 -0.93 -19.32 0.33
CA GLU A 202 -1.13 -20.69 -0.18
C GLU A 202 -2.60 -21.13 -0.19
N ILE A 203 -3.43 -20.59 0.70
CA ILE A 203 -4.86 -20.95 0.81
C ILE A 203 -5.79 -19.90 0.21
N SER A 204 -5.25 -18.88 -0.44
CA SER A 204 -6.03 -17.83 -1.08
C SER A 204 -6.41 -18.19 -2.51
N ASP A 205 -7.52 -17.60 -2.98
CA ASP A 205 -8.00 -17.76 -4.35
C ASP A 205 -7.39 -16.70 -5.28
N TYR A 206 -7.02 -15.53 -4.74
CA TYR A 206 -6.39 -14.44 -5.49
C TYR A 206 -5.43 -13.63 -4.62
N ILE A 207 -4.23 -13.36 -5.13
CA ILE A 207 -3.21 -12.53 -4.48
C ILE A 207 -3.01 -11.26 -5.33
N GLY A 208 -3.19 -10.10 -4.72
CA GLY A 208 -3.02 -8.83 -5.43
C GLY A 208 -2.86 -7.63 -4.50
N SER A 209 -2.37 -6.52 -5.03
CA SER A 209 -2.39 -5.22 -4.36
C SER A 209 -3.82 -4.78 -4.07
N THR A 210 -3.99 -3.81 -3.18
CA THR A 210 -5.33 -3.29 -2.84
C THR A 210 -6.13 -2.88 -4.08
N ALA A 211 -5.49 -2.22 -5.06
CA ALA A 211 -6.14 -1.84 -6.31
C ALA A 211 -6.58 -3.08 -7.11
N GLU A 212 -5.72 -4.10 -7.23
CA GLU A 212 -6.04 -5.35 -7.93
C GLU A 212 -7.16 -6.14 -7.23
N LEU A 213 -7.25 -6.11 -5.90
CA LEU A 213 -8.37 -6.70 -5.16
C LEU A 213 -9.69 -5.97 -5.47
N ILE A 214 -9.67 -4.64 -5.53
CA ILE A 214 -10.84 -3.82 -5.90
C ILE A 214 -11.28 -4.14 -7.34
N ASP A 215 -10.34 -4.17 -8.27
CA ASP A 215 -10.62 -4.48 -9.67
C ASP A 215 -11.18 -5.91 -9.83
N TYR A 216 -10.61 -6.89 -9.11
CA TYR A 216 -11.12 -8.27 -9.10
C TYR A 216 -12.58 -8.33 -8.63
N VAL A 217 -12.92 -7.62 -7.56
CA VAL A 217 -14.30 -7.55 -7.06
C VAL A 217 -15.22 -6.91 -8.09
N ALA A 218 -14.80 -5.81 -8.71
CA ALA A 218 -15.61 -5.09 -9.71
C ALA A 218 -15.91 -5.94 -10.96
N ASP A 219 -14.91 -6.68 -11.44
CA ASP A 219 -15.02 -7.51 -12.65
C ASP A 219 -15.65 -8.87 -12.41
N SER A 220 -15.73 -9.33 -11.14
CA SER A 220 -16.25 -10.65 -10.79
C SER A 220 -17.78 -10.72 -10.84
N PRO A 221 -18.36 -11.79 -11.39
CA PRO A 221 -19.80 -12.04 -11.30
C PRO A 221 -20.28 -12.55 -9.94
N LEU A 222 -19.38 -12.76 -8.99
CA LEU A 222 -19.72 -13.27 -7.65
C LEU A 222 -20.27 -12.16 -6.75
N ASP A 223 -21.11 -12.55 -5.80
CA ASP A 223 -21.82 -11.63 -4.90
C ASP A 223 -21.18 -11.54 -3.50
N GLU A 224 -20.19 -12.39 -3.20
CA GLU A 224 -19.57 -12.43 -1.88
C GLU A 224 -18.06 -12.70 -1.97
N PHE A 225 -17.29 -12.04 -1.10
CA PHE A 225 -15.82 -12.09 -1.10
C PHE A 225 -15.28 -12.04 0.33
N MET A 226 -14.18 -12.74 0.56
CA MET A 226 -13.39 -12.61 1.77
C MET A 226 -12.18 -11.75 1.48
N ILE A 227 -12.05 -10.63 2.19
CA ILE A 227 -11.01 -9.61 1.96
C ILE A 227 -9.96 -9.69 3.07
N CYS A 228 -8.72 -9.99 2.69
CA CYS A 228 -7.58 -10.12 3.60
C CYS A 228 -6.56 -9.03 3.34
N THR A 229 -6.94 -7.80 3.67
CA THR A 229 -6.10 -6.59 3.71
C THR A 229 -6.63 -5.67 4.81
N GLU A 230 -6.08 -4.49 4.94
CA GLU A 230 -6.52 -3.46 5.88
C GLU A 230 -7.97 -3.02 5.58
N ASP A 231 -8.79 -2.86 6.62
CA ASP A 231 -10.25 -2.69 6.50
C ASP A 231 -10.72 -1.33 5.96
N GLY A 232 -9.84 -0.33 5.89
CA GLY A 232 -10.16 0.96 5.26
C GLY A 232 -10.55 0.87 3.79
N VAL A 233 -10.25 -0.25 3.12
CA VAL A 233 -10.72 -0.53 1.75
C VAL A 233 -12.23 -0.70 1.67
N ASP A 234 -12.90 -0.96 2.78
CA ASP A 234 -14.35 -1.21 2.89
C ASP A 234 -15.19 -0.12 2.24
N TYR A 235 -14.86 1.13 2.55
CA TYR A 235 -15.64 2.25 2.01
C TYR A 235 -15.71 2.21 0.47
N LYS A 236 -14.58 1.93 -0.18
CA LYS A 236 -14.50 1.83 -1.63
C LYS A 236 -15.24 0.59 -2.16
N LEU A 237 -15.02 -0.57 -1.55
CA LEU A 237 -15.67 -1.82 -1.95
C LEU A 237 -17.20 -1.74 -1.85
N ILE A 238 -17.72 -1.26 -0.72
CA ILE A 238 -19.17 -1.16 -0.46
C ILE A 238 -19.81 -0.08 -1.34
N THR A 239 -19.13 1.07 -1.52
CA THR A 239 -19.68 2.17 -2.32
C THR A 239 -19.78 1.81 -3.80
N ASP A 240 -18.78 1.12 -4.34
CA ASP A 240 -18.76 0.76 -5.76
C ASP A 240 -19.58 -0.51 -6.06
N ASN A 241 -19.81 -1.36 -5.06
CA ASN A 241 -20.50 -2.65 -5.23
C ASN A 241 -21.54 -2.86 -4.10
N PRO A 242 -22.60 -2.03 -4.04
CA PRO A 242 -23.55 -2.04 -2.91
C PRO A 242 -24.37 -3.34 -2.79
N GLU A 243 -24.42 -4.15 -3.85
CA GLU A 243 -25.10 -5.44 -3.89
C GLU A 243 -24.23 -6.61 -3.41
N LYS A 244 -22.89 -6.41 -3.29
CA LYS A 244 -21.93 -7.46 -2.91
C LYS A 244 -21.69 -7.47 -1.40
N LYS A 245 -21.26 -8.62 -0.89
CA LYS A 245 -20.98 -8.86 0.53
C LYS A 245 -19.49 -9.09 0.74
N PHE A 246 -18.95 -8.44 1.79
CA PHE A 246 -17.54 -8.53 2.14
C PHE A 246 -17.38 -9.09 3.53
N TYR A 247 -16.46 -10.03 3.70
CA TYR A 247 -16.15 -10.70 4.95
C TYR A 247 -14.66 -10.52 5.26
N TYR A 248 -14.33 -10.33 6.52
CA TYR A 248 -12.97 -10.03 6.98
C TYR A 248 -12.53 -11.02 8.05
N PRO A 249 -11.21 -11.28 8.19
CA PRO A 249 -10.69 -11.92 9.39
C PRO A 249 -11.15 -11.18 10.66
N ASN A 250 -11.46 -11.91 11.72
CA ASN A 250 -11.93 -11.31 12.97
C ASN A 250 -10.87 -11.47 14.08
N PRO A 251 -10.39 -10.38 14.72
CA PRO A 251 -10.81 -8.98 14.52
C PRO A 251 -10.42 -8.44 13.14
N HIS A 252 -11.11 -7.37 12.71
CA HIS A 252 -10.80 -6.67 11.47
C HIS A 252 -9.36 -6.15 11.49
N PRO A 253 -8.61 -6.29 10.39
CA PRO A 253 -7.23 -5.81 10.28
C PRO A 253 -7.18 -4.30 10.07
N CYS A 254 -7.44 -3.52 11.14
CA CYS A 254 -7.51 -2.06 11.11
C CYS A 254 -6.17 -1.41 11.45
N CYS A 255 -5.77 -0.42 10.66
CA CYS A 255 -4.57 0.37 10.88
C CYS A 255 -4.88 1.70 11.57
N ALA A 256 -4.51 1.85 12.85
CA ALA A 256 -4.72 3.08 13.61
C ALA A 256 -4.06 4.32 12.96
N ALA A 257 -3.05 4.14 12.12
CA ALA A 257 -2.40 5.24 11.40
C ALA A 257 -3.31 5.98 10.40
N TYR A 258 -4.40 5.35 9.98
CA TYR A 258 -5.39 5.95 9.07
C TYR A 258 -6.66 6.41 9.80
N SER A 259 -6.81 6.04 11.07
CA SER A 259 -7.98 6.41 11.88
C SER A 259 -7.82 7.75 12.60
N ALA A 260 -6.69 8.44 12.40
CA ALA A 260 -6.36 9.71 13.02
C ALA A 260 -6.86 10.91 12.21
#